data_392874d9eb87ae23876516de392ffc5e
#
_entry.id   392874d9eb87ae23876516de392ffc5e
#
_cell.length_a   1.000
_cell.length_b   1.000
_cell.length_c   1.000
_cell.angle_alpha   90.00
_cell.angle_beta   90.00
_cell.angle_gamma   90.00
#
_symmetry.space_group_name_H-M   'P 1'
#
loop_
_entity.id
_entity.type
_entity.pdbx_description
1 polymer ?
#
loop_
_entity_poly.entity_id
_entity_poly.type
_entity_poly.pdbx_seq_one_letter_code
_entity_poly.pdbx_strand_id
1 'polypeptide(L)'
;MPPQPVVTRESDLKSFILPKRYPKIPVAYERLHITAIIPTYKPERLTVKLVASIVEWNPNVRIVVVDDCTPIEYREGAALFEKIASFSEKVTVLRTPVNKMKAAALNFALQQIFARRDAAMPDVILSLDDDVVITPSTVERLVSELMAQSNLGAVCSQCRVLNKNANLLTRLQGLEYLGFNATRLADEGFYRGPLVMHGMLTAFRVSALKEAGGFAEGHLIEDYEITTRLKSNGWSVKLALGAPAWTVVPETFYDLWRQRTRWSYGGITVVTKTARLSSVLQDVIGHSVFFATLVMIALMALFQGSDHVPLGIARTVIVLSFVQLALWYGFQLWVMRLYREKDARDWLIRISLLPEFVYTNILTMILVGSYLFLVFNVLTRSIKRGGSLVARRLVAMGTALFALCGYSESWGTRTN
;
A
#
# COMPACT_ATOMS: atom_id res chain seq x y z
N MET A 1 -22.58 -1.68 22.18
CA MET A 1 -22.11 -1.77 20.80
C MET A 1 -23.33 -1.69 19.91
N PRO A 2 -23.44 -0.73 18.97
CA PRO A 2 -24.48 -0.82 17.97
C PRO A 2 -24.21 -2.06 17.10
N PRO A 3 -25.26 -2.77 16.64
CA PRO A 3 -25.10 -3.94 15.81
C PRO A 3 -24.37 -3.54 14.52
N GLN A 4 -23.31 -4.26 14.17
CA GLN A 4 -22.64 -4.07 12.89
C GLN A 4 -23.65 -4.29 11.78
N PRO A 5 -23.75 -3.39 10.79
CA PRO A 5 -24.63 -3.60 9.66
C PRO A 5 -24.16 -4.87 8.93
N VAL A 6 -24.98 -5.90 8.93
CA VAL A 6 -24.78 -7.09 8.11
C VAL A 6 -24.86 -6.63 6.66
N VAL A 7 -23.70 -6.39 6.05
CA VAL A 7 -23.61 -6.05 4.62
C VAL A 7 -23.97 -7.31 3.85
N THR A 8 -25.17 -7.35 3.33
CA THR A 8 -25.64 -8.46 2.50
C THR A 8 -24.80 -8.53 1.21
N ARG A 9 -24.55 -9.73 0.70
CA ARG A 9 -23.84 -9.95 -0.59
C ARG A 9 -24.39 -9.09 -1.74
N GLU A 10 -25.68 -8.82 -1.73
CA GLU A 10 -26.35 -8.01 -2.75
C GLU A 10 -25.99 -6.52 -2.68
N SER A 11 -25.83 -5.96 -1.48
CA SER A 11 -25.37 -4.57 -1.32
C SER A 11 -23.90 -4.40 -1.71
N ASP A 12 -23.09 -5.44 -1.53
CA ASP A 12 -21.67 -5.47 -1.93
C ASP A 12 -21.54 -5.50 -3.46
N LEU A 13 -22.32 -6.34 -4.14
CA LEU A 13 -22.37 -6.38 -5.61
C LEU A 13 -22.89 -5.08 -6.24
N LYS A 14 -23.91 -4.45 -5.66
CA LYS A 14 -24.43 -3.15 -6.15
C LYS A 14 -23.38 -2.05 -6.01
N SER A 15 -22.60 -2.04 -4.94
CA SER A 15 -21.50 -1.07 -4.76
C SER A 15 -20.30 -1.32 -5.69
N PHE A 16 -20.16 -2.53 -6.19
CA PHE A 16 -19.15 -2.92 -7.16
C PHE A 16 -19.48 -2.45 -8.59
N ILE A 17 -20.74 -2.54 -8.99
CA ILE A 17 -21.16 -2.31 -10.38
C ILE A 17 -21.59 -0.86 -10.64
N LEU A 18 -22.15 -0.16 -9.65
CA LEU A 18 -22.75 1.18 -9.81
C LEU A 18 -22.01 2.22 -8.95
N PRO A 19 -21.11 3.00 -9.53
CA PRO A 19 -20.44 4.08 -8.81
C PRO A 19 -21.47 5.15 -8.39
N LYS A 20 -21.49 5.47 -7.09
CA LYS A 20 -22.29 6.56 -6.56
C LYS A 20 -21.51 7.87 -6.63
N ARG A 21 -22.10 8.90 -7.23
CA ARG A 21 -21.55 10.27 -7.18
C ARG A 21 -22.13 10.98 -5.97
N TYR A 22 -21.26 11.56 -5.16
CA TYR A 22 -21.63 12.37 -4.01
C TYR A 22 -21.31 13.84 -4.29
N PRO A 23 -22.21 14.78 -3.96
CA PRO A 23 -21.92 16.20 -4.12
C PRO A 23 -20.75 16.60 -3.22
N LYS A 24 -19.90 17.52 -3.72
CA LYS A 24 -18.82 18.11 -2.92
C LYS A 24 -19.39 19.25 -2.08
N ILE A 25 -18.99 19.30 -0.81
CA ILE A 25 -19.32 20.35 0.15
C ILE A 25 -18.06 21.23 0.33
N PRO A 26 -18.19 22.57 0.33
CA PRO A 26 -17.09 23.47 0.68
C PRO A 26 -16.55 23.17 2.07
N VAL A 27 -15.23 23.17 2.23
CA VAL A 27 -14.54 22.83 3.48
C VAL A 27 -13.74 24.04 3.95
N ALA A 28 -13.94 24.45 5.20
CA ALA A 28 -13.10 25.43 5.88
C ALA A 28 -11.94 24.72 6.57
N TYR A 29 -10.85 24.51 5.86
CA TYR A 29 -9.68 23.75 6.31
C TYR A 29 -9.10 24.27 7.63
N GLU A 30 -9.06 25.57 7.84
CA GLU A 30 -8.49 26.22 9.03
C GLU A 30 -9.28 25.93 10.31
N ARG A 31 -10.55 25.52 10.19
CA ARG A 31 -11.43 25.20 11.33
C ARG A 31 -11.40 23.74 11.73
N LEU A 32 -10.73 22.89 10.93
CA LEU A 32 -10.64 21.46 11.22
C LEU A 32 -9.56 21.19 12.27
N HIS A 33 -9.87 20.27 13.17
CA HIS A 33 -8.90 19.71 14.10
C HIS A 33 -8.21 18.51 13.43
N ILE A 34 -6.95 18.68 13.06
CA ILE A 34 -6.17 17.69 12.32
C ILE A 34 -5.02 17.22 13.19
N THR A 35 -4.84 15.92 13.26
CA THR A 35 -3.66 15.33 13.92
C THR A 35 -2.90 14.43 12.95
N ALA A 36 -1.62 14.71 12.76
CA ALA A 36 -0.69 13.89 11.99
C ALA A 36 0.01 12.90 12.92
N ILE A 37 0.03 11.63 12.57
CA ILE A 37 0.77 10.57 13.28
C ILE A 37 1.89 10.09 12.35
N ILE A 38 3.12 10.16 12.86
CA ILE A 38 4.34 9.77 12.14
C ILE A 38 5.04 8.68 12.96
N PRO A 39 4.75 7.38 12.69
CA PRO A 39 5.50 6.31 13.30
C PRO A 39 6.91 6.27 12.72
N THR A 40 7.92 6.13 13.56
CA THR A 40 9.32 6.08 13.13
C THR A 40 10.10 5.07 13.96
N TYR A 41 11.10 4.47 13.32
CA TYR A 41 12.09 3.61 13.95
C TYR A 41 13.45 3.96 13.41
N LYS A 42 14.35 4.44 14.27
CA LYS A 42 15.64 5.02 13.88
C LYS A 42 15.42 6.22 12.94
N PRO A 43 14.93 7.35 13.49
CA PRO A 43 14.62 8.54 12.69
C PRO A 43 15.83 9.02 11.90
N GLU A 44 15.58 9.60 10.74
CA GLU A 44 16.59 10.15 9.86
C GLU A 44 16.38 11.66 9.67
N ARG A 45 17.27 12.29 8.90
CA ARG A 45 17.14 13.72 8.56
C ARG A 45 15.85 14.05 7.80
N LEU A 46 15.29 13.08 7.04
CA LEU A 46 14.01 13.26 6.34
C LEU A 46 12.85 13.37 7.32
N THR A 47 12.85 12.58 8.42
CA THR A 47 11.84 12.67 9.48
C THR A 47 11.80 14.08 10.08
N VAL A 48 12.98 14.65 10.37
CA VAL A 48 13.10 16.03 10.90
C VAL A 48 12.57 17.06 9.90
N LYS A 49 12.92 16.93 8.61
CA LYS A 49 12.44 17.82 7.54
C LYS A 49 10.93 17.74 7.36
N LEU A 50 10.36 16.53 7.40
CA LEU A 50 8.92 16.33 7.28
C LEU A 50 8.17 17.07 8.40
N VAL A 51 8.58 16.88 9.66
CA VAL A 51 7.94 17.55 10.80
C VAL A 51 8.07 19.07 10.69
N ALA A 52 9.27 19.58 10.37
CA ALA A 52 9.49 21.01 10.16
C ALA A 52 8.58 21.58 9.08
N SER A 53 8.45 20.88 7.94
CA SER A 53 7.58 21.30 6.83
C SER A 53 6.11 21.32 7.23
N ILE A 54 5.63 20.34 8.00
CA ILE A 54 4.23 20.36 8.47
C ILE A 54 4.00 21.51 9.43
N VAL A 55 4.90 21.76 10.37
CA VAL A 55 4.80 22.88 11.32
C VAL A 55 4.76 24.22 10.60
N GLU A 56 5.62 24.40 9.60
CA GLU A 56 5.72 25.65 8.84
C GLU A 56 4.49 25.91 7.97
N TRP A 57 4.03 24.88 7.25
CA TRP A 57 3.02 25.07 6.19
C TRP A 57 1.59 24.79 6.66
N ASN A 58 1.41 24.09 7.78
CA ASN A 58 0.11 23.66 8.28
C ASN A 58 -0.01 23.92 9.78
N PRO A 59 -0.08 25.20 10.22
CA PRO A 59 -0.05 25.57 11.63
C PRO A 59 -1.26 25.09 12.44
N ASN A 60 -2.35 24.68 11.78
CA ASN A 60 -3.52 24.06 12.39
C ASN A 60 -3.36 22.55 12.66
N VAL A 61 -2.30 21.92 12.18
CA VAL A 61 -2.05 20.49 12.35
C VAL A 61 -1.27 20.23 13.64
N ARG A 62 -1.79 19.36 14.52
CA ARG A 62 -1.06 18.78 15.64
C ARG A 62 -0.25 17.58 15.13
N ILE A 63 0.96 17.39 15.63
CA ILE A 63 1.86 16.31 15.18
C ILE A 63 2.18 15.39 16.36
N VAL A 64 2.01 14.09 16.16
CA VAL A 64 2.41 13.04 17.08
C VAL A 64 3.42 12.15 16.39
N VAL A 65 4.68 12.29 16.75
CA VAL A 65 5.75 11.38 16.30
C VAL A 65 5.81 10.21 17.27
N VAL A 66 5.80 8.99 16.77
CA VAL A 66 5.84 7.79 17.59
C VAL A 66 7.14 7.04 17.33
N ASP A 67 8.04 7.09 18.31
CA ASP A 67 9.23 6.25 18.32
C ASP A 67 8.85 4.80 18.67
N ASP A 68 8.93 3.91 17.67
CA ASP A 68 8.65 2.48 17.86
C ASP A 68 9.84 1.75 18.50
N CYS A 69 10.22 2.21 19.69
CA CYS A 69 11.30 1.66 20.51
C CYS A 69 12.66 1.62 19.79
N THR A 70 13.11 2.75 19.26
CA THR A 70 14.46 2.90 18.68
C THR A 70 15.53 2.47 19.69
N PRO A 71 16.49 1.60 19.31
CA PRO A 71 17.55 1.16 20.21
C PRO A 71 18.38 2.34 20.74
N ILE A 72 18.81 2.23 22.00
CA ILE A 72 19.62 3.27 22.67
C ILE A 72 21.00 3.42 21.98
N GLU A 73 21.48 2.34 21.35
CA GLU A 73 22.73 2.32 20.60
C GLU A 73 22.68 3.20 19.33
N TYR A 74 21.47 3.55 18.88
CA TYR A 74 21.29 4.51 17.79
C TYR A 74 21.47 5.94 18.33
N ARG A 75 22.76 6.35 18.47
CA ARG A 75 23.18 7.57 19.18
C ARG A 75 22.58 8.87 18.64
N GLU A 76 22.30 8.94 17.33
CA GLU A 76 21.69 10.14 16.72
C GLU A 76 20.20 10.26 17.06
N GLY A 77 19.53 9.16 17.45
CA GLY A 77 18.09 9.13 17.66
C GLY A 77 17.58 10.11 18.71
N ALA A 78 18.23 10.16 19.87
CA ALA A 78 17.84 11.05 20.96
C ALA A 78 17.88 12.52 20.54
N ALA A 79 18.97 12.96 19.92
CA ALA A 79 19.15 14.33 19.44
C ALA A 79 18.14 14.70 18.34
N LEU A 80 17.80 13.74 17.46
CA LEU A 80 16.79 13.96 16.42
C LEU A 80 15.39 14.10 17.01
N PHE A 81 15.03 13.28 18.02
CA PHE A 81 13.74 13.40 18.71
C PHE A 81 13.63 14.68 19.51
N GLU A 82 14.68 15.10 20.23
CA GLU A 82 14.72 16.39 20.93
C GLU A 82 14.52 17.55 19.94
N LYS A 83 15.23 17.53 18.80
CA LYS A 83 15.07 18.52 17.75
C LYS A 83 13.65 18.54 17.19
N ILE A 84 13.03 17.39 16.94
CA ILE A 84 11.65 17.29 16.48
C ILE A 84 10.70 17.90 17.51
N ALA A 85 10.85 17.56 18.79
CA ALA A 85 10.00 18.09 19.85
C ALA A 85 10.12 19.62 20.02
N SER A 86 11.27 20.19 19.69
CA SER A 86 11.53 21.63 19.82
C SER A 86 10.88 22.51 18.74
N PHE A 87 10.34 21.94 17.66
CA PHE A 87 9.78 22.75 16.56
C PHE A 87 8.50 23.52 16.93
N SER A 88 7.65 22.96 17.78
CA SER A 88 6.39 23.59 18.18
C SER A 88 5.78 22.88 19.38
N GLU A 89 5.01 23.60 20.21
CA GLU A 89 4.18 23.01 21.27
C GLU A 89 3.11 22.04 20.75
N LYS A 90 2.79 22.10 19.45
CA LYS A 90 1.87 21.17 18.79
C LYS A 90 2.53 19.85 18.41
N VAL A 91 3.85 19.71 18.57
CA VAL A 91 4.60 18.49 18.31
C VAL A 91 4.77 17.71 19.62
N THR A 92 4.33 16.46 19.60
CA THR A 92 4.51 15.54 20.74
C THR A 92 5.28 14.31 20.24
N VAL A 93 6.32 13.93 20.96
CA VAL A 93 7.04 12.68 20.71
C VAL A 93 6.60 11.67 21.74
N LEU A 94 6.09 10.52 21.28
CA LEU A 94 5.71 9.38 22.10
C LEU A 94 6.70 8.25 21.83
N ARG A 95 6.92 7.38 22.83
CA ARG A 95 7.75 6.18 22.67
C ARG A 95 6.96 4.95 23.07
N THR A 96 6.95 3.92 22.20
CA THR A 96 6.37 2.62 22.54
C THR A 96 7.29 1.84 23.48
N PRO A 97 6.74 1.00 24.35
CA PRO A 97 7.56 0.20 25.28
C PRO A 97 8.37 -0.88 24.57
N VAL A 98 7.91 -1.36 23.42
CA VAL A 98 8.56 -2.39 22.60
C VAL A 98 8.28 -2.12 21.13
N ASN A 99 9.20 -2.52 20.26
CA ASN A 99 8.98 -2.45 18.81
C ASN A 99 7.92 -3.50 18.39
N LYS A 100 6.79 -3.02 17.90
CA LYS A 100 5.68 -3.84 17.40
C LYS A 100 5.26 -3.44 15.99
N MET A 101 6.07 -2.65 15.30
CA MET A 101 5.85 -2.19 13.95
C MET A 101 4.76 -1.12 13.79
N LYS A 102 4.62 -0.62 12.57
CA LYS A 102 3.84 0.56 12.21
C LYS A 102 2.39 0.54 12.71
N ALA A 103 1.65 -0.57 12.53
CA ALA A 103 0.26 -0.65 12.97
C ALA A 103 0.11 -0.45 14.49
N ALA A 104 0.98 -1.07 15.28
CA ALA A 104 0.96 -0.93 16.75
C ALA A 104 1.37 0.48 17.19
N ALA A 105 2.37 1.08 16.55
CA ALA A 105 2.77 2.46 16.81
C ALA A 105 1.64 3.46 16.49
N LEU A 106 0.93 3.27 15.36
CA LEU A 106 -0.25 4.06 15.01
C LEU A 106 -1.37 3.90 16.06
N ASN A 107 -1.68 2.66 16.47
CA ASN A 107 -2.69 2.40 17.50
C ASN A 107 -2.31 3.00 18.84
N PHE A 108 -1.04 2.93 19.23
CA PHE A 108 -0.54 3.56 20.47
C PHE A 108 -0.79 5.05 20.44
N ALA A 109 -0.48 5.74 19.34
CA ALA A 109 -0.80 7.16 19.19
C ALA A 109 -2.31 7.44 19.25
N LEU A 110 -3.12 6.64 18.55
CA LEU A 110 -4.59 6.79 18.57
C LEU A 110 -5.16 6.66 19.97
N GLN A 111 -4.69 5.70 20.77
CA GLN A 111 -5.10 5.56 22.17
C GLN A 111 -4.79 6.82 22.97
N GLN A 112 -3.59 7.38 22.84
CA GLN A 112 -3.20 8.60 23.54
C GLN A 112 -4.01 9.82 23.07
N ILE A 113 -4.26 9.94 21.75
CA ILE A 113 -5.05 11.03 21.17
C ILE A 113 -6.50 10.98 21.67
N PHE A 114 -7.11 9.80 21.65
CA PHE A 114 -8.52 9.64 22.02
C PHE A 114 -8.77 9.63 23.54
N ALA A 115 -7.74 9.36 24.34
CA ALA A 115 -7.81 9.44 25.81
C ALA A 115 -7.75 10.88 26.35
N ARG A 116 -7.27 11.84 25.57
CA ARG A 116 -7.18 13.25 25.98
C ARG A 116 -8.57 13.84 26.17
N ARG A 117 -8.82 14.40 27.37
CA ARG A 117 -10.07 15.11 27.71
C ARG A 117 -9.94 16.64 27.60
N ASP A 118 -8.71 17.13 27.57
CA ASP A 118 -8.30 18.54 27.59
C ASP A 118 -8.18 19.14 26.18
N ALA A 119 -8.31 18.35 25.14
CA ALA A 119 -8.16 18.79 23.77
C ALA A 119 -9.39 18.41 22.92
N ALA A 120 -9.70 19.27 21.94
CA ALA A 120 -10.72 18.96 20.96
C ALA A 120 -10.41 17.66 20.23
N MET A 121 -11.42 16.80 20.07
CA MET A 121 -11.30 15.57 19.29
C MET A 121 -10.96 15.91 17.85
N PRO A 122 -9.96 15.27 17.22
CA PRO A 122 -9.66 15.53 15.83
C PRO A 122 -10.80 15.10 14.90
N ASP A 123 -10.99 15.85 13.81
CA ASP A 123 -11.86 15.50 12.70
C ASP A 123 -11.17 14.52 11.76
N VAL A 124 -9.85 14.72 11.61
CA VAL A 124 -9.01 13.98 10.66
C VAL A 124 -7.73 13.52 11.34
N ILE A 125 -7.38 12.25 11.10
CA ILE A 125 -6.06 11.69 11.39
C ILE A 125 -5.30 11.55 10.06
N LEU A 126 -4.09 12.10 10.01
CA LEU A 126 -3.12 11.84 8.95
C LEU A 126 -2.17 10.74 9.42
N SER A 127 -2.01 9.69 8.65
CA SER A 127 -0.94 8.70 8.82
C SER A 127 0.14 8.98 7.78
N LEU A 128 1.38 9.22 8.22
CA LEU A 128 2.52 9.51 7.35
C LEU A 128 3.67 8.57 7.67
N ASP A 129 4.35 8.08 6.62
CA ASP A 129 5.68 7.48 6.79
C ASP A 129 6.71 8.57 7.09
N ASP A 130 7.78 8.24 7.78
CA ASP A 130 8.77 9.19 8.29
C ASP A 130 9.80 9.64 7.24
N ASP A 131 9.78 9.03 6.04
CA ASP A 131 10.61 9.35 4.88
C ASP A 131 9.88 10.18 3.79
N VAL A 132 8.70 10.71 4.11
CA VAL A 132 7.84 11.42 3.15
C VAL A 132 8.23 12.88 2.99
N VAL A 133 8.21 13.35 1.75
CA VAL A 133 8.33 14.77 1.40
C VAL A 133 7.01 15.26 0.80
N ILE A 134 6.55 16.42 1.27
CA ILE A 134 5.27 17.04 0.87
C ILE A 134 5.49 18.44 0.30
N THR A 135 4.44 19.02 -0.28
CA THR A 135 4.40 20.45 -0.65
C THR A 135 3.53 21.23 0.34
N PRO A 136 3.63 22.58 0.36
CA PRO A 136 2.80 23.41 1.23
C PRO A 136 1.30 23.12 1.14
N SER A 137 0.78 22.79 -0.05
CA SER A 137 -0.64 22.53 -0.28
C SER A 137 -1.05 21.06 -0.18
N THR A 138 -0.11 20.13 0.10
CA THR A 138 -0.41 18.68 0.06
C THR A 138 -1.44 18.30 1.13
N VAL A 139 -1.23 18.72 2.39
CA VAL A 139 -2.11 18.38 3.51
C VAL A 139 -3.48 19.02 3.35
N GLU A 140 -3.54 20.30 3.04
CA GLU A 140 -4.79 21.02 2.82
C GLU A 140 -5.65 20.35 1.74
N ARG A 141 -5.05 20.04 0.57
CA ARG A 141 -5.77 19.41 -0.54
C ARG A 141 -6.25 17.99 -0.18
N LEU A 142 -5.44 17.23 0.53
CA LEU A 142 -5.78 15.88 0.96
C LEU A 142 -6.98 15.89 1.92
N VAL A 143 -6.93 16.75 2.94
CA VAL A 143 -7.97 16.89 3.95
C VAL A 143 -9.24 17.49 3.37
N SER A 144 -9.11 18.51 2.52
CA SER A 144 -10.27 19.11 1.83
C SER A 144 -10.99 18.10 0.94
N GLU A 145 -10.26 17.23 0.21
CA GLU A 145 -10.86 16.17 -0.60
C GLU A 145 -11.61 15.15 0.28
N LEU A 146 -11.05 14.77 1.44
CA LEU A 146 -11.70 13.86 2.39
C LEU A 146 -12.99 14.46 2.97
N MET A 147 -12.92 15.70 3.43
CA MET A 147 -14.02 16.33 4.14
C MET A 147 -15.13 16.83 3.21
N ALA A 148 -14.81 17.08 1.95
CA ALA A 148 -15.79 17.51 0.95
C ALA A 148 -16.86 16.45 0.62
N GLN A 149 -16.66 15.20 0.96
CA GLN A 149 -17.59 14.10 0.70
C GLN A 149 -17.84 13.29 1.98
N SER A 150 -19.07 13.24 2.43
CA SER A 150 -19.46 12.58 3.70
C SER A 150 -19.28 11.07 3.71
N ASN A 151 -19.28 10.43 2.54
CA ASN A 151 -19.10 8.98 2.38
C ASN A 151 -17.64 8.53 2.37
N LEU A 152 -16.66 9.46 2.30
CA LEU A 152 -15.25 9.12 2.31
C LEU A 152 -14.77 8.85 3.73
N GLY A 153 -14.27 7.64 3.96
CA GLY A 153 -13.61 7.24 5.20
C GLY A 153 -12.12 7.55 5.19
N ALA A 154 -11.49 7.51 4.00
CA ALA A 154 -10.09 7.87 3.85
C ALA A 154 -9.74 8.33 2.44
N VAL A 155 -8.66 9.14 2.33
CA VAL A 155 -8.11 9.63 1.07
C VAL A 155 -6.59 9.55 1.14
N CYS A 156 -5.96 8.89 0.15
CA CYS A 156 -4.51 8.83 0.05
C CYS A 156 -3.94 9.87 -0.90
N SER A 157 -2.70 10.28 -0.68
CA SER A 157 -1.96 11.20 -1.53
C SER A 157 -1.57 10.58 -2.87
N GLN A 158 -1.17 11.40 -3.84
CA GLN A 158 -0.52 10.94 -5.06
C GLN A 158 0.93 10.54 -4.76
N CYS A 159 1.23 9.25 -4.76
CA CYS A 159 2.58 8.77 -4.46
C CYS A 159 3.54 9.02 -5.62
N ARG A 160 4.74 9.49 -5.28
CA ARG A 160 5.84 9.78 -6.22
C ARG A 160 7.17 9.34 -5.64
N VAL A 161 8.17 9.15 -6.51
CA VAL A 161 9.51 8.73 -6.14
C VAL A 161 10.43 9.95 -6.01
N LEU A 162 11.03 10.11 -4.83
CA LEU A 162 11.95 11.22 -4.54
C LEU A 162 13.30 11.04 -5.24
N ASN A 163 13.87 9.85 -5.14
CA ASN A 163 15.19 9.51 -5.67
C ASN A 163 15.16 8.89 -7.08
N LYS A 164 14.17 9.26 -7.92
CA LYS A 164 14.00 8.67 -9.27
C LYS A 164 15.26 8.75 -10.16
N ASN A 165 16.11 9.73 -9.92
CA ASN A 165 17.32 9.98 -10.71
C ASN A 165 18.57 9.28 -10.20
N ALA A 166 18.49 8.50 -9.11
CA ALA A 166 19.64 7.81 -8.53
C ALA A 166 20.20 6.75 -9.50
N ASN A 167 19.31 5.93 -10.10
CA ASN A 167 19.69 4.90 -11.07
C ASN A 167 18.50 4.45 -11.94
N LEU A 168 18.73 3.48 -12.83
CA LEU A 168 17.67 2.93 -13.69
C LEU A 168 16.56 2.25 -12.87
N LEU A 169 16.93 1.53 -11.79
CA LEU A 169 15.98 0.80 -10.96
C LEU A 169 15.00 1.75 -10.24
N THR A 170 15.50 2.88 -9.69
CA THR A 170 14.66 3.89 -9.05
C THR A 170 13.76 4.60 -10.06
N ARG A 171 14.21 4.77 -11.28
CA ARG A 171 13.42 5.35 -12.38
C ARG A 171 12.29 4.42 -12.84
N LEU A 172 12.56 3.12 -12.94
CA LEU A 172 11.54 2.10 -13.22
C LEU A 172 10.47 2.08 -12.11
N GLN A 173 10.87 2.19 -10.84
CA GLN A 173 9.92 2.33 -9.73
C GLN A 173 9.10 3.63 -9.82
N GLY A 174 9.68 4.72 -10.34
CA GLY A 174 8.94 5.95 -10.61
C GLY A 174 7.81 5.74 -11.63
N LEU A 175 8.07 4.97 -12.68
CA LEU A 175 7.07 4.59 -13.69
C LEU A 175 6.04 3.59 -13.12
N GLU A 176 6.45 2.68 -12.25
CA GLU A 176 5.54 1.76 -11.53
C GLU A 176 4.58 2.54 -10.60
N TYR A 177 5.08 3.53 -9.84
CA TYR A 177 4.25 4.37 -8.96
C TYR A 177 3.25 5.21 -9.73
N LEU A 178 3.63 5.65 -10.93
CA LEU A 178 2.70 6.28 -11.86
C LEU A 178 1.56 5.33 -12.25
N GLY A 179 1.87 4.07 -12.54
CA GLY A 179 0.89 3.01 -12.77
C GLY A 179 -0.04 2.79 -11.57
N PHE A 180 0.50 2.74 -10.35
CA PHE A 180 -0.31 2.64 -9.12
C PHE A 180 -1.29 3.80 -8.96
N ASN A 181 -0.87 5.03 -9.24
CA ASN A 181 -1.77 6.19 -9.20
C ASN A 181 -2.86 6.10 -10.27
N ALA A 182 -2.51 5.63 -11.48
CA ALA A 182 -3.47 5.48 -12.57
C ALA A 182 -4.53 4.42 -12.25
N THR A 183 -4.13 3.29 -11.68
CA THR A 183 -5.06 2.23 -11.25
C THR A 183 -6.00 2.74 -10.15
N ARG A 184 -5.45 3.42 -9.13
CA ARG A 184 -6.27 4.00 -8.05
C ARG A 184 -7.26 5.04 -8.57
N LEU A 185 -6.88 5.80 -9.58
CA LEU A 185 -7.78 6.76 -10.24
C LEU A 185 -8.86 6.06 -11.05
N ALA A 186 -8.52 4.98 -11.77
CA ALA A 186 -9.47 4.18 -12.53
C ALA A 186 -10.55 3.55 -11.63
N ASP A 187 -10.19 3.19 -10.41
CA ASP A 187 -11.11 2.62 -9.41
C ASP A 187 -11.99 3.70 -8.72
N GLU A 188 -11.79 4.99 -9.01
CA GLU A 188 -12.57 6.05 -8.37
C GLU A 188 -14.06 5.91 -8.65
N GLY A 189 -14.85 5.78 -7.58
CA GLY A 189 -16.31 5.60 -7.66
C GLY A 189 -16.75 4.15 -7.90
N PHE A 190 -15.86 3.27 -8.35
CA PHE A 190 -16.09 1.83 -8.42
C PHE A 190 -15.55 1.14 -7.17
N TYR A 191 -16.07 -0.03 -6.83
CA TYR A 191 -15.58 -0.86 -5.71
C TYR A 191 -15.42 -0.11 -4.38
N ARG A 192 -16.09 1.03 -4.20
CA ARG A 192 -15.87 2.02 -3.13
C ARG A 192 -14.46 2.66 -3.17
N GLY A 193 -13.83 2.69 -4.33
CA GLY A 193 -12.50 3.25 -4.57
C GLY A 193 -11.37 2.22 -4.65
N PRO A 194 -10.11 2.64 -4.64
CA PRO A 194 -8.96 1.79 -4.86
C PRO A 194 -8.93 0.56 -3.97
N LEU A 195 -8.35 -0.52 -4.50
CA LEU A 195 -8.13 -1.77 -3.77
C LEU A 195 -7.22 -1.53 -2.55
N VAL A 196 -6.17 -0.75 -2.75
CA VAL A 196 -5.17 -0.41 -1.73
C VAL A 196 -4.90 1.08 -1.73
N MET A 197 -5.12 1.74 -0.59
CA MET A 197 -4.48 3.01 -0.30
C MET A 197 -3.04 2.74 0.13
N HIS A 198 -2.10 3.58 -0.26
CA HIS A 198 -0.72 3.41 0.22
C HIS A 198 -0.52 4.03 1.61
N GLY A 199 0.38 3.42 2.40
CA GLY A 199 0.68 3.86 3.76
C GLY A 199 1.51 5.14 3.88
N MET A 200 2.03 5.66 2.76
CA MET A 200 2.96 6.78 2.73
C MET A 200 2.38 8.09 3.30
N LEU A 201 1.19 8.48 2.82
CA LEU A 201 0.40 9.60 3.35
C LEU A 201 -1.08 9.37 3.05
N THR A 202 -1.85 9.14 4.09
CA THR A 202 -3.31 8.95 4.01
C THR A 202 -4.01 9.74 5.11
N ALA A 203 -5.07 10.45 4.73
CA ALA A 203 -5.99 11.12 5.64
C ALA A 203 -7.17 10.21 5.93
N PHE A 204 -7.49 10.02 7.20
CA PHE A 204 -8.62 9.22 7.69
C PHE A 204 -9.63 10.11 8.39
N ARG A 205 -10.90 9.94 8.08
CA ARG A 205 -11.99 10.50 8.88
C ARG A 205 -12.03 9.78 10.22
N VAL A 206 -12.04 10.52 11.33
CA VAL A 206 -11.95 9.93 12.68
C VAL A 206 -13.11 9.00 12.97
N SER A 207 -14.34 9.33 12.54
CA SER A 207 -15.49 8.43 12.70
C SER A 207 -15.29 7.10 12.00
N ALA A 208 -14.77 7.10 10.76
CA ALA A 208 -14.49 5.89 9.99
C ALA A 208 -13.36 5.05 10.62
N LEU A 209 -12.31 5.71 11.10
CA LEU A 209 -11.18 5.03 11.75
C LEU A 209 -11.58 4.41 13.11
N LYS A 210 -12.43 5.10 13.89
CA LYS A 210 -13.01 4.56 15.13
C LYS A 210 -13.92 3.37 14.88
N GLU A 211 -14.79 3.45 13.86
CA GLU A 211 -15.67 2.35 13.47
C GLU A 211 -14.86 1.13 12.98
N ALA A 212 -13.76 1.37 12.30
CA ALA A 212 -12.82 0.31 11.93
C ALA A 212 -12.05 -0.28 13.12
N GLY A 213 -12.01 0.36 14.28
CA GLY A 213 -11.28 -0.10 15.46
C GLY A 213 -9.76 0.15 15.39
N GLY A 214 -9.31 1.14 14.61
CA GLY A 214 -7.90 1.45 14.38
C GLY A 214 -7.25 0.52 13.35
N PHE A 215 -5.93 0.31 13.42
CA PHE A 215 -5.16 -0.53 12.50
C PHE A 215 -5.03 -1.97 13.02
N ALA A 216 -5.18 -2.98 12.16
CA ALA A 216 -5.01 -4.36 12.56
C ALA A 216 -3.54 -4.71 12.72
N GLU A 217 -3.15 -5.12 13.93
CA GLU A 217 -1.80 -5.59 14.23
C GLU A 217 -1.59 -7.00 13.68
N GLY A 218 -0.34 -7.35 13.37
CA GLY A 218 0.02 -8.67 12.84
C GLY A 218 -0.25 -8.88 11.34
N HIS A 219 -0.63 -7.81 10.61
CA HIS A 219 -0.65 -7.80 9.16
C HIS A 219 0.66 -7.20 8.61
N LEU A 220 1.14 -7.77 7.50
CA LEU A 220 2.36 -7.30 6.84
C LEU A 220 2.18 -5.98 6.11
N ILE A 221 0.93 -5.65 5.78
CA ILE A 221 0.51 -4.47 5.04
C ILE A 221 -0.75 -3.92 5.72
N GLU A 222 -0.57 -3.02 6.66
CA GLU A 222 -1.63 -2.41 7.45
C GLU A 222 -2.53 -1.50 6.60
N ASP A 223 -1.99 -0.87 5.57
CA ASP A 223 -2.69 0.04 4.66
C ASP A 223 -3.68 -0.70 3.76
N TYR A 224 -3.34 -1.89 3.28
CA TYR A 224 -4.28 -2.72 2.53
C TYR A 224 -5.41 -3.24 3.44
N GLU A 225 -5.04 -3.71 4.63
CA GLU A 225 -6.02 -4.25 5.58
C GLU A 225 -7.03 -3.18 5.99
N ILE A 226 -6.56 -1.98 6.41
CA ILE A 226 -7.47 -0.89 6.79
C ILE A 226 -8.33 -0.41 5.62
N THR A 227 -7.78 -0.37 4.39
CA THR A 227 -8.53 -0.05 3.18
C THR A 227 -9.72 -1.00 3.01
N THR A 228 -9.46 -2.30 3.11
CA THR A 228 -10.49 -3.33 2.95
C THR A 228 -11.53 -3.23 4.05
N ARG A 229 -11.14 -2.99 5.30
CA ARG A 229 -12.03 -2.89 6.46
C ARG A 229 -12.90 -1.64 6.41
N LEU A 230 -12.37 -0.48 6.01
CA LEU A 230 -13.16 0.73 5.77
C LEU A 230 -14.24 0.49 4.72
N LYS A 231 -13.88 -0.12 3.58
CA LYS A 231 -14.81 -0.49 2.52
C LYS A 231 -15.85 -1.50 3.03
N SER A 232 -15.45 -2.38 3.95
CA SER A 232 -16.32 -3.34 4.63
C SER A 232 -17.38 -2.66 5.47
N ASN A 233 -17.03 -1.60 6.16
CA ASN A 233 -17.94 -0.82 6.99
C ASN A 233 -18.79 0.17 6.17
N GLY A 234 -18.73 0.13 4.85
CA GLY A 234 -19.54 0.97 3.98
C GLY A 234 -18.88 2.26 3.54
N TRP A 235 -17.71 2.60 4.04
CA TRP A 235 -16.96 3.78 3.64
C TRP A 235 -16.37 3.64 2.23
N SER A 236 -16.28 4.74 1.52
CA SER A 236 -15.50 4.84 0.29
C SER A 236 -14.11 5.38 0.58
N VAL A 237 -13.16 5.03 -0.27
CA VAL A 237 -11.78 5.52 -0.21
C VAL A 237 -11.40 6.14 -1.56
N LYS A 238 -10.40 7.03 -1.58
CA LYS A 238 -10.09 7.80 -2.78
C LYS A 238 -8.60 8.14 -2.89
N LEU A 239 -8.12 8.38 -4.12
CA LEU A 239 -6.85 9.01 -4.41
C LEU A 239 -7.04 10.52 -4.64
N ALA A 240 -6.29 11.37 -3.96
CA ALA A 240 -6.22 12.80 -4.22
C ALA A 240 -5.08 13.14 -5.18
N LEU A 241 -5.36 13.24 -6.48
CA LEU A 241 -4.36 13.61 -7.50
C LEU A 241 -3.71 14.97 -7.25
N GLY A 242 -4.44 15.89 -6.61
CA GLY A 242 -3.94 17.23 -6.30
C GLY A 242 -3.02 17.31 -5.09
N ALA A 243 -2.83 16.21 -4.33
CA ALA A 243 -2.03 16.13 -3.12
C ALA A 243 -0.78 15.23 -3.33
N PRO A 244 0.27 15.70 -4.00
CA PRO A 244 1.46 14.91 -4.25
C PRO A 244 2.29 14.72 -2.98
N ALA A 245 2.88 13.53 -2.83
CA ALA A 245 3.86 13.23 -1.81
C ALA A 245 4.94 12.31 -2.37
N TRP A 246 6.18 12.48 -1.94
CA TRP A 246 7.34 11.73 -2.41
C TRP A 246 7.91 10.88 -1.30
N THR A 247 8.40 9.70 -1.65
CA THR A 247 9.14 8.80 -0.75
C THR A 247 10.39 8.29 -1.43
N VAL A 248 11.34 7.82 -0.66
CA VAL A 248 12.55 7.16 -1.15
C VAL A 248 12.25 5.71 -1.48
N VAL A 249 12.67 5.28 -2.67
CA VAL A 249 12.51 3.87 -3.09
C VAL A 249 13.86 3.15 -3.09
N PRO A 250 13.85 1.81 -2.98
CA PRO A 250 15.06 1.01 -3.02
C PRO A 250 15.96 1.30 -4.21
N GLU A 251 17.25 1.50 -3.93
CA GLU A 251 18.28 1.75 -4.95
C GLU A 251 18.99 0.46 -5.38
N THR A 252 18.85 -0.62 -4.58
CA THR A 252 19.42 -1.92 -4.88
C THR A 252 18.34 -2.94 -5.25
N PHE A 253 18.71 -3.93 -6.07
CA PHE A 253 17.82 -5.02 -6.41
C PHE A 253 17.43 -5.85 -5.19
N TYR A 254 18.33 -6.04 -4.26
CA TYR A 254 18.09 -6.79 -3.03
C TYR A 254 17.00 -6.15 -2.16
N ASP A 255 17.07 -4.84 -1.95
CA ASP A 255 16.08 -4.11 -1.14
C ASP A 255 14.73 -4.03 -1.86
N LEU A 256 14.75 -3.84 -3.20
CA LEU A 256 13.53 -3.92 -4.01
C LEU A 256 12.88 -5.29 -3.84
N TRP A 257 13.63 -6.36 -4.03
CA TRP A 257 13.13 -7.74 -3.92
C TRP A 257 12.47 -7.97 -2.55
N ARG A 258 13.14 -7.60 -1.47
CA ARG A 258 12.61 -7.71 -0.11
C ARG A 258 11.33 -6.88 0.07
N GLN A 259 11.31 -5.66 -0.40
CA GLN A 259 10.13 -4.79 -0.28
C GLN A 259 8.93 -5.37 -1.06
N ARG A 260 9.15 -5.81 -2.31
CA ARG A 260 8.08 -6.33 -3.17
C ARG A 260 7.59 -7.72 -2.75
N THR A 261 8.45 -8.58 -2.24
CA THR A 261 8.01 -9.86 -1.64
C THR A 261 7.11 -9.61 -0.43
N ARG A 262 7.44 -8.67 0.45
CA ARG A 262 6.58 -8.27 1.56
C ARG A 262 5.23 -7.75 1.07
N TRP A 263 5.21 -6.90 0.05
CA TRP A 263 3.96 -6.35 -0.47
C TRP A 263 3.10 -7.43 -1.13
N SER A 264 3.68 -8.25 -1.99
CA SER A 264 2.93 -9.30 -2.70
C SER A 264 2.36 -10.33 -1.73
N TYR A 265 3.19 -10.91 -0.86
CA TYR A 265 2.72 -11.91 0.10
C TYR A 265 1.74 -11.32 1.13
N GLY A 266 2.03 -10.11 1.62
CA GLY A 266 1.13 -9.37 2.52
C GLY A 266 -0.23 -9.11 1.89
N GLY A 267 -0.28 -8.65 0.64
CA GLY A 267 -1.51 -8.42 -0.11
C GLY A 267 -2.35 -9.68 -0.26
N ILE A 268 -1.74 -10.78 -0.71
CA ILE A 268 -2.41 -12.08 -0.82
C ILE A 268 -2.99 -12.53 0.53
N THR A 269 -2.25 -12.35 1.63
CA THR A 269 -2.74 -12.74 2.96
C THR A 269 -3.88 -11.88 3.46
N VAL A 270 -3.93 -10.59 3.11
CA VAL A 270 -5.09 -9.72 3.43
C VAL A 270 -6.32 -10.20 2.67
N VAL A 271 -6.24 -10.39 1.36
CA VAL A 271 -7.38 -10.85 0.53
C VAL A 271 -7.92 -12.19 1.01
N THR A 272 -7.04 -13.15 1.30
CA THR A 272 -7.45 -14.49 1.77
C THR A 272 -8.09 -14.49 3.16
N LYS A 273 -7.72 -13.56 4.04
CA LYS A 273 -8.29 -13.44 5.38
C LYS A 273 -9.62 -12.67 5.41
N THR A 274 -9.78 -11.67 4.57
CA THR A 274 -10.98 -10.83 4.57
C THR A 274 -12.15 -11.44 3.81
N ALA A 275 -11.89 -12.36 2.87
CA ALA A 275 -12.87 -13.17 2.10
C ALA A 275 -14.08 -12.36 1.55
N ARG A 276 -13.93 -11.05 1.32
CA ARG A 276 -14.97 -10.19 0.80
C ARG A 276 -15.07 -10.34 -0.71
N LEU A 277 -16.27 -10.58 -1.21
CA LEU A 277 -16.50 -10.83 -2.64
C LEU A 277 -16.01 -9.64 -3.50
N SER A 278 -16.33 -8.40 -3.13
CA SER A 278 -15.90 -7.21 -3.89
C SER A 278 -14.39 -7.03 -3.91
N SER A 279 -13.70 -7.25 -2.79
CA SER A 279 -12.22 -7.18 -2.73
C SER A 279 -11.56 -8.32 -3.49
N VAL A 280 -12.11 -9.53 -3.37
CA VAL A 280 -11.62 -10.69 -4.15
C VAL A 280 -11.82 -10.46 -5.66
N LEU A 281 -13.00 -9.99 -6.07
CA LEU A 281 -13.26 -9.68 -7.49
C LEU A 281 -12.35 -8.56 -8.00
N GLN A 282 -12.14 -7.50 -7.23
CA GLN A 282 -11.24 -6.41 -7.61
C GLN A 282 -9.80 -6.89 -7.77
N ASP A 283 -9.32 -7.74 -6.87
CA ASP A 283 -7.99 -8.36 -6.95
C ASP A 283 -7.88 -9.30 -8.15
N VAL A 284 -8.87 -10.16 -8.38
CA VAL A 284 -8.92 -11.07 -9.54
C VAL A 284 -8.94 -10.29 -10.87
N ILE A 285 -9.71 -9.21 -10.94
CA ILE A 285 -9.73 -8.35 -12.14
C ILE A 285 -8.36 -7.70 -12.36
N GLY A 286 -7.73 -7.20 -11.29
CA GLY A 286 -6.39 -6.62 -11.35
C GLY A 286 -5.31 -7.61 -11.82
N HIS A 287 -5.47 -8.88 -11.48
CA HIS A 287 -4.56 -9.97 -11.88
C HIS A 287 -5.06 -10.81 -13.07
N SER A 288 -6.19 -10.44 -13.69
CA SER A 288 -6.84 -11.23 -14.74
C SER A 288 -5.91 -11.54 -15.93
N VAL A 289 -5.11 -10.57 -16.34
CA VAL A 289 -4.12 -10.73 -17.42
C VAL A 289 -3.06 -11.77 -17.03
N PHE A 290 -2.57 -11.72 -15.80
CA PHE A 290 -1.60 -12.67 -15.26
C PHE A 290 -2.18 -14.09 -15.25
N PHE A 291 -3.38 -14.27 -14.70
CA PHE A 291 -4.03 -15.59 -14.66
C PHE A 291 -4.35 -16.13 -16.04
N ALA A 292 -4.83 -15.27 -16.95
CA ALA A 292 -5.06 -15.66 -18.34
C ALA A 292 -3.78 -16.12 -19.03
N THR A 293 -2.66 -15.44 -18.80
CA THR A 293 -1.35 -15.85 -19.33
C THR A 293 -0.90 -17.20 -18.77
N LEU A 294 -1.05 -17.43 -17.46
CA LEU A 294 -0.74 -18.73 -16.85
C LEU A 294 -1.59 -19.86 -17.42
N VAL A 295 -2.90 -19.65 -17.60
CA VAL A 295 -3.80 -20.62 -18.20
C VAL A 295 -3.37 -20.92 -19.63
N MET A 296 -3.02 -19.89 -20.43
CA MET A 296 -2.51 -20.09 -21.80
C MET A 296 -1.22 -20.89 -21.82
N ILE A 297 -0.25 -20.60 -20.96
CA ILE A 297 1.00 -21.37 -20.85
C ILE A 297 0.71 -22.83 -20.48
N ALA A 298 -0.18 -23.07 -19.51
CA ALA A 298 -0.57 -24.41 -19.11
C ALA A 298 -1.24 -25.19 -20.26
N LEU A 299 -2.14 -24.54 -21.00
CA LEU A 299 -2.78 -25.15 -22.18
C LEU A 299 -1.73 -25.46 -23.26
N MET A 300 -0.82 -24.54 -23.54
CA MET A 300 0.26 -24.81 -24.51
C MET A 300 1.13 -25.99 -24.06
N ALA A 301 1.49 -26.10 -22.79
CA ALA A 301 2.28 -27.20 -22.24
C ALA A 301 1.52 -28.56 -22.36
N LEU A 302 0.22 -28.55 -22.09
CA LEU A 302 -0.62 -29.77 -22.23
C LEU A 302 -0.73 -30.25 -23.68
N PHE A 303 -0.74 -29.33 -24.65
CA PHE A 303 -0.85 -29.64 -26.05
C PHE A 303 0.51 -29.88 -26.77
N GLN A 304 1.63 -29.60 -26.10
CA GLN A 304 2.97 -29.76 -26.64
C GLN A 304 3.33 -31.23 -26.93
N GLY A 305 2.62 -32.21 -26.35
CA GLY A 305 2.79 -33.65 -26.62
C GLY A 305 1.92 -34.21 -27.72
N SER A 306 1.05 -33.41 -28.34
CA SER A 306 0.24 -33.84 -29.48
C SER A 306 0.74 -33.17 -30.77
N ASP A 307 1.02 -33.94 -31.79
CA ASP A 307 1.47 -33.44 -33.13
C ASP A 307 0.48 -32.44 -33.78
N HIS A 308 -0.58 -32.08 -33.08
CA HIS A 308 -1.68 -31.28 -33.62
C HIS A 308 -2.19 -30.27 -32.57
N VAL A 309 -1.42 -29.20 -32.27
CA VAL A 309 -2.07 -27.99 -31.80
C VAL A 309 -2.93 -27.47 -32.94
N PRO A 310 -4.27 -27.44 -32.83
CA PRO A 310 -5.09 -26.92 -33.91
C PRO A 310 -4.61 -25.51 -34.28
N LEU A 311 -4.27 -25.31 -35.54
CA LEU A 311 -3.71 -24.05 -36.05
C LEU A 311 -4.57 -22.84 -35.62
N GLY A 312 -5.89 -23.05 -35.47
CA GLY A 312 -6.84 -22.06 -34.96
C GLY A 312 -6.57 -21.64 -33.52
N ILE A 313 -6.22 -22.56 -32.62
CA ILE A 313 -5.90 -22.24 -31.20
C ILE A 313 -4.60 -21.45 -31.13
N ALA A 314 -3.55 -21.90 -31.84
CA ALA A 314 -2.27 -21.21 -31.87
C ALA A 314 -2.42 -19.78 -32.40
N ARG A 315 -3.17 -19.61 -33.53
CA ARG A 315 -3.46 -18.28 -34.09
C ARG A 315 -4.24 -17.40 -33.10
N THR A 316 -5.25 -17.93 -32.43
CA THR A 316 -6.06 -17.18 -31.44
C THR A 316 -5.21 -16.72 -30.28
N VAL A 317 -4.36 -17.60 -29.73
CA VAL A 317 -3.42 -17.26 -28.64
C VAL A 317 -2.47 -16.14 -29.07
N ILE A 318 -1.88 -16.23 -30.25
CA ILE A 318 -0.97 -15.20 -30.80
C ILE A 318 -1.71 -13.87 -30.94
N VAL A 319 -2.90 -13.86 -31.55
CA VAL A 319 -3.68 -12.63 -31.74
C VAL A 319 -4.06 -11.99 -30.38
N LEU A 320 -4.56 -12.79 -29.44
CA LEU A 320 -4.91 -12.30 -28.10
C LEU A 320 -3.69 -11.73 -27.35
N SER A 321 -2.52 -12.37 -27.48
CA SER A 321 -1.27 -11.87 -26.89
C SER A 321 -0.85 -10.51 -27.47
N PHE A 322 -0.97 -10.33 -28.79
CA PHE A 322 -0.70 -9.04 -29.43
C PHE A 322 -1.71 -7.96 -29.03
N VAL A 323 -3.00 -8.29 -28.95
CA VAL A 323 -4.04 -7.36 -28.48
C VAL A 323 -3.77 -6.95 -27.03
N GLN A 324 -3.47 -7.90 -26.17
CA GLN A 324 -3.12 -7.66 -24.77
C GLN A 324 -1.88 -6.73 -24.64
N LEU A 325 -0.82 -7.03 -25.40
CA LEU A 325 0.39 -6.20 -25.42
C LEU A 325 0.09 -4.78 -25.91
N ALA A 326 -0.70 -4.63 -26.97
CA ALA A 326 -1.09 -3.33 -27.50
C ALA A 326 -1.93 -2.51 -26.50
N LEU A 327 -2.89 -3.15 -25.84
CA LEU A 327 -3.71 -2.51 -24.80
C LEU A 327 -2.85 -2.09 -23.59
N TRP A 328 -1.98 -2.99 -23.12
CA TRP A 328 -1.06 -2.68 -22.05
C TRP A 328 -0.15 -1.51 -22.41
N TYR A 329 0.45 -1.54 -23.59
CA TYR A 329 1.33 -0.46 -24.06
C TYR A 329 0.59 0.86 -24.24
N GLY A 330 -0.60 0.82 -24.84
CA GLY A 330 -1.46 1.99 -24.98
C GLY A 330 -1.82 2.61 -23.63
N PHE A 331 -2.13 1.77 -22.63
CA PHE A 331 -2.36 2.21 -21.26
C PHE A 331 -1.11 2.87 -20.66
N GLN A 332 0.07 2.27 -20.82
CA GLN A 332 1.33 2.81 -20.33
C GLN A 332 1.65 4.18 -20.94
N LEU A 333 1.41 4.38 -22.25
CA LEU A 333 1.57 5.67 -22.90
C LEU A 333 0.55 6.71 -22.40
N TRP A 334 -0.71 6.26 -22.20
CA TRP A 334 -1.75 7.13 -21.67
C TRP A 334 -1.43 7.62 -20.25
N VAL A 335 -0.93 6.74 -19.40
CA VAL A 335 -0.55 7.03 -18.01
C VAL A 335 0.55 8.09 -17.92
N MET A 336 1.46 8.17 -18.91
CA MET A 336 2.49 9.23 -18.98
C MET A 336 1.90 10.66 -18.95
N ARG A 337 0.64 10.85 -19.30
CA ARG A 337 -0.04 12.16 -19.19
C ARG A 337 -0.15 12.63 -17.73
N LEU A 338 -0.26 11.72 -16.79
CA LEU A 338 -0.36 12.00 -15.36
C LEU A 338 0.99 12.32 -14.72
N TYR A 339 2.10 12.05 -15.42
CA TYR A 339 3.46 12.24 -14.92
C TYR A 339 3.97 13.64 -15.22
N ARG A 340 3.85 14.55 -14.26
CA ARG A 340 4.31 15.94 -14.43
C ARG A 340 5.83 16.08 -14.47
N GLU A 341 6.56 15.19 -13.81
CA GLU A 341 8.02 15.20 -13.63
C GLU A 341 8.76 14.35 -14.68
N LYS A 342 8.07 13.94 -15.75
CA LYS A 342 8.66 13.13 -16.82
C LYS A 342 9.73 13.91 -17.58
N ASP A 343 10.79 13.20 -17.94
CA ASP A 343 11.88 13.68 -18.76
C ASP A 343 12.11 12.78 -20.00
N ALA A 344 13.11 13.12 -20.83
CA ALA A 344 13.42 12.36 -22.03
C ALA A 344 13.84 10.92 -21.74
N ARG A 345 14.47 10.65 -20.58
CA ARG A 345 14.89 9.30 -20.17
C ARG A 345 13.67 8.43 -19.82
N ASP A 346 12.65 9.01 -19.19
CA ASP A 346 11.40 8.29 -18.90
C ASP A 346 10.70 7.87 -20.19
N TRP A 347 10.68 8.76 -21.20
CA TRP A 347 10.17 8.44 -22.53
C TRP A 347 11.00 7.37 -23.24
N LEU A 348 12.34 7.43 -23.13
CA LEU A 348 13.21 6.43 -23.73
C LEU A 348 12.96 5.05 -23.16
N ILE A 349 12.78 4.93 -21.83
CA ILE A 349 12.44 3.67 -21.17
C ILE A 349 11.08 3.14 -21.65
N ARG A 350 10.06 4.01 -21.73
CA ARG A 350 8.72 3.64 -22.23
C ARG A 350 8.73 3.15 -23.67
N ILE A 351 9.45 3.87 -24.55
CA ILE A 351 9.49 3.54 -25.97
C ILE A 351 10.32 2.29 -26.24
N SER A 352 11.44 2.11 -25.54
CA SER A 352 12.31 0.94 -25.70
C SER A 352 11.70 -0.37 -25.22
N LEU A 353 10.68 -0.34 -24.37
CA LEU A 353 9.96 -1.46 -23.78
C LEU A 353 10.82 -2.44 -22.97
N LEU A 354 12.07 -2.69 -23.34
CA LEU A 354 12.93 -3.72 -22.77
C LEU A 354 13.17 -3.57 -21.26
N PRO A 355 13.54 -2.39 -20.72
CA PRO A 355 13.77 -2.25 -19.29
C PRO A 355 12.50 -2.52 -18.47
N GLU A 356 11.35 -2.04 -18.93
CA GLU A 356 10.07 -2.28 -18.26
C GLU A 356 9.61 -3.73 -18.36
N PHE A 357 9.83 -4.36 -19.52
CA PHE A 357 9.54 -5.79 -19.70
C PHE A 357 10.34 -6.64 -18.71
N VAL A 358 11.65 -6.42 -18.61
CA VAL A 358 12.49 -7.13 -17.62
C VAL A 358 12.02 -6.85 -16.19
N TYR A 359 11.77 -5.59 -15.85
CA TYR A 359 11.30 -5.19 -14.53
C TYR A 359 9.96 -5.84 -14.15
N THR A 360 8.99 -5.81 -15.06
CA THR A 360 7.67 -6.43 -14.86
C THR A 360 7.77 -7.94 -14.67
N ASN A 361 8.65 -8.61 -15.41
CA ASN A 361 8.87 -10.06 -15.23
C ASN A 361 9.49 -10.38 -13.86
N ILE A 362 10.40 -9.54 -13.36
CA ILE A 362 10.93 -9.68 -12.00
C ILE A 362 9.80 -9.56 -10.96
N LEU A 363 8.92 -8.55 -11.09
CA LEU A 363 7.77 -8.40 -10.20
C LEU A 363 6.80 -9.58 -10.30
N THR A 364 6.60 -10.12 -11.50
CA THR A 364 5.80 -11.33 -11.74
C THR A 364 6.40 -12.55 -11.05
N MET A 365 7.73 -12.74 -11.11
CA MET A 365 8.41 -13.83 -10.38
C MET A 365 8.19 -13.70 -8.87
N ILE A 366 8.27 -12.49 -8.32
CA ILE A 366 7.98 -12.23 -6.91
C ILE A 366 6.54 -12.60 -6.56
N LEU A 367 5.58 -12.23 -7.41
CA LEU A 367 4.16 -12.55 -7.22
C LEU A 367 3.92 -14.07 -7.24
N VAL A 368 4.46 -14.78 -8.24
CA VAL A 368 4.38 -16.25 -8.34
C VAL A 368 4.96 -16.92 -7.11
N GLY A 369 6.17 -16.50 -6.68
CA GLY A 369 6.81 -17.00 -5.47
C GLY A 369 5.97 -16.77 -4.22
N SER A 370 5.25 -15.66 -4.13
CA SER A 370 4.33 -15.36 -3.02
C SER A 370 3.15 -16.34 -2.98
N TYR A 371 2.56 -16.66 -4.13
CA TYR A 371 1.50 -17.68 -4.21
C TYR A 371 2.04 -19.08 -3.88
N LEU A 372 3.21 -19.45 -4.39
CA LEU A 372 3.85 -20.73 -4.06
C LEU A 372 4.12 -20.86 -2.57
N PHE A 373 4.60 -19.78 -1.93
CA PHE A 373 4.82 -19.74 -0.49
C PHE A 373 3.52 -19.87 0.32
N LEU A 374 2.44 -19.22 -0.14
CA LEU A 374 1.12 -19.39 0.47
C LEU A 374 0.64 -20.83 0.39
N VAL A 375 0.69 -21.44 -0.80
CA VAL A 375 0.29 -22.85 -1.01
C VAL A 375 1.13 -23.78 -0.14
N PHE A 376 2.45 -23.59 -0.12
CA PHE A 376 3.36 -24.35 0.74
C PHE A 376 2.95 -24.27 2.22
N ASN A 377 2.66 -23.07 2.73
CA ASN A 377 2.25 -22.89 4.12
C ASN A 377 0.90 -23.51 4.43
N VAL A 378 -0.06 -23.45 3.51
CA VAL A 378 -1.37 -24.10 3.66
C VAL A 378 -1.21 -25.63 3.71
N LEU A 379 -0.51 -26.21 2.74
CA LEU A 379 -0.33 -27.68 2.65
C LEU A 379 0.49 -28.23 3.81
N THR A 380 1.47 -27.50 4.32
CA THR A 380 2.35 -27.96 5.39
C THR A 380 1.84 -27.66 6.80
N ARG A 381 0.69 -26.96 6.93
CA ARG A 381 0.13 -26.54 8.23
C ARG A 381 -0.11 -27.73 9.18
N SER A 382 -0.67 -28.83 8.70
CA SER A 382 -0.94 -30.03 9.49
C SER A 382 0.35 -30.73 9.91
N ILE A 383 1.34 -30.77 9.02
CA ILE A 383 2.67 -31.36 9.29
C ILE A 383 3.41 -30.56 10.36
N LYS A 384 3.37 -29.21 10.29
CA LYS A 384 3.97 -28.31 11.30
C LYS A 384 3.38 -28.57 12.70
N ARG A 385 2.09 -28.93 12.80
CA ARG A 385 1.36 -29.14 14.08
C ARG A 385 1.53 -30.55 14.67
N GLY A 386 1.54 -31.60 13.86
CA GLY A 386 1.48 -32.97 14.34
C GLY A 386 2.17 -34.01 13.46
N GLY A 387 3.00 -33.61 12.50
CA GLY A 387 3.71 -34.54 11.61
C GLY A 387 4.89 -35.25 12.29
N SER A 388 5.33 -36.34 11.65
CA SER A 388 6.55 -37.07 12.07
C SER A 388 7.79 -36.15 12.09
N LEU A 389 8.82 -36.52 12.84
CA LEU A 389 10.05 -35.74 12.93
C LEU A 389 10.69 -35.50 11.57
N VAL A 390 10.69 -36.52 10.69
CA VAL A 390 11.22 -36.44 9.33
C VAL A 390 10.42 -35.44 8.50
N ALA A 391 9.08 -35.56 8.51
CA ALA A 391 8.21 -34.65 7.79
C ALA A 391 8.38 -33.19 8.25
N ARG A 392 8.49 -32.94 9.56
CA ARG A 392 8.76 -31.59 10.09
C ARG A 392 10.11 -31.05 9.66
N ARG A 393 11.17 -31.89 9.59
CA ARG A 393 12.48 -31.47 9.07
C ARG A 393 12.41 -31.07 7.60
N LEU A 394 11.72 -31.84 6.75
CA LEU A 394 11.53 -31.50 5.34
C LEU A 394 10.79 -30.18 5.17
N VAL A 395 9.74 -29.96 5.97
CA VAL A 395 9.01 -28.68 5.96
C VAL A 395 9.91 -27.53 6.43
N ALA A 396 10.75 -27.74 7.44
CA ALA A 396 11.70 -26.73 7.91
C ALA A 396 12.74 -26.37 6.82
N MET A 397 13.24 -27.37 6.07
CA MET A 397 14.13 -27.13 4.91
C MET A 397 13.42 -26.32 3.82
N GLY A 398 12.18 -26.67 3.46
CA GLY A 398 11.38 -25.90 2.51
C GLY A 398 11.14 -24.45 2.99
N THR A 399 10.83 -24.26 4.27
CA THR A 399 10.68 -22.93 4.86
C THR A 399 11.99 -22.12 4.79
N ALA A 400 13.14 -22.76 5.08
CA ALA A 400 14.45 -22.11 4.97
C ALA A 400 14.77 -21.71 3.52
N LEU A 401 14.40 -22.54 2.54
CA LEU A 401 14.59 -22.22 1.12
C LEU A 401 13.76 -20.98 0.72
N PHE A 402 12.49 -20.93 1.11
CA PHE A 402 11.67 -19.74 0.90
C PHE A 402 12.25 -18.50 1.60
N ALA A 403 12.76 -18.65 2.82
CA ALA A 403 13.40 -17.55 3.56
C ALA A 403 14.66 -17.03 2.85
N LEU A 404 15.49 -17.91 2.25
CA LEU A 404 16.62 -17.52 1.41
C LEU A 404 16.17 -16.72 0.17
N CYS A 405 15.01 -17.06 -0.39
CA CYS A 405 14.39 -16.31 -1.47
C CYS A 405 13.66 -15.05 -0.99
N GLY A 406 13.76 -14.71 0.28
CA GLY A 406 13.15 -13.50 0.85
C GLY A 406 11.70 -13.63 1.29
N TYR A 407 11.08 -14.82 1.29
CA TYR A 407 9.70 -15.03 1.77
C TYR A 407 9.67 -15.45 3.24
N SER A 408 8.89 -14.75 4.06
CA SER A 408 8.75 -15.02 5.48
C SER A 408 7.35 -14.69 5.98
N GLU A 409 6.86 -15.43 6.98
CA GLU A 409 5.64 -15.08 7.71
C GLU A 409 5.90 -14.01 8.80
N SER A 410 7.16 -13.85 9.22
CA SER A 410 7.59 -12.97 10.31
C SER A 410 8.29 -11.71 9.82
N TRP A 411 7.84 -11.15 8.71
CA TRP A 411 8.36 -9.89 8.18
C TRP A 411 8.22 -8.79 9.23
N GLY A 412 9.34 -8.22 9.61
CA GLY A 412 9.39 -7.05 10.47
C GLY A 412 9.74 -7.29 11.93
N THR A 413 9.89 -8.53 12.40
CA THR A 413 10.75 -8.73 13.55
C THR A 413 12.19 -8.49 13.06
N ARG A 414 12.61 -7.23 13.11
CA ARG A 414 14.04 -6.92 13.00
C ARG A 414 14.69 -7.57 14.23
N THR A 415 15.09 -8.82 14.09
CA THR A 415 16.07 -9.40 14.99
C THR A 415 17.29 -8.50 14.92
N ASN A 416 17.62 -7.94 16.06
CA ASN A 416 18.83 -7.14 16.31
C ASN A 416 20.07 -7.78 15.72
#